data_984ef1516b44d0dd8c1be88378727e2b
#
_entry.id   984ef1516b44d0dd8c1be88378727e2b
#
_cell.length_a   1.000
_cell.length_b   1.000
_cell.length_c   1.000
_cell.angle_alpha   90.00
_cell.angle_beta   90.00
_cell.angle_gamma   90.00
#
_symmetry.space_group_name_H-M   'P 1'
#
loop_
_entity.id
_entity.type
_entity.pdbx_description
1 polymer ?
#
loop_
_entity_poly.entity_id
_entity_poly.type
_entity_poly.pdbx_seq_one_letter_code
_entity_poly.pdbx_strand_id
1 'polypeptide(L)'
;FIIVFIISAIGISLNNTNIFHFMPYSQSYISHFHAISLAFTLILIQEAVNLIFALAGSISRAVCKQLEIMALVMIRDCFSDIGEIERGNITIDDYSFFIKISITAVSGILIFSFREMFIRIHASRGYKNMNTYINAKKAISLFLLFFFVGAGFFDIYNILFLKTSSDFFRIFYTALIFADILIVLVSQFYMNSFHDTFRYSGYAVSTLMMRIALGSSHHIGAIISVFACIFLLSLTWVTQRWPSTDNKCK
;
A
#
# COMPACT_ATOMS: atom_id res chain seq x y z
N PHE A 1 -3.79 5.36 -17.69
CA PHE A 1 -3.91 6.36 -16.62
C PHE A 1 -4.08 7.76 -17.15
N ILE A 2 -3.18 8.25 -18.02
CA ILE A 2 -3.28 9.59 -18.63
C ILE A 2 -4.62 9.79 -19.32
N ILE A 3 -5.11 8.81 -20.06
CA ILE A 3 -6.42 8.86 -20.75
C ILE A 3 -7.55 9.01 -19.73
N VAL A 4 -7.55 8.23 -18.63
CA VAL A 4 -8.59 8.32 -17.59
C VAL A 4 -8.53 9.66 -16.87
N PHE A 5 -7.34 10.14 -16.55
CA PHE A 5 -7.16 11.48 -15.99
C PHE A 5 -7.73 12.56 -16.91
N ILE A 6 -7.38 12.53 -18.18
CA ILE A 6 -7.89 13.51 -19.18
C ILE A 6 -9.42 13.42 -19.30
N ILE A 7 -9.98 12.21 -19.40
CA ILE A 7 -11.44 12.02 -19.49
C ILE A 7 -12.13 12.54 -18.23
N SER A 8 -11.61 12.26 -17.04
CA SER A 8 -12.20 12.73 -15.78
C SER A 8 -12.07 14.24 -15.65
N ALA A 9 -10.93 14.84 -16.02
CA ALA A 9 -10.72 16.27 -15.99
C ALA A 9 -11.65 17.01 -16.97
N ILE A 10 -11.82 16.49 -18.19
CA ILE A 10 -12.76 17.02 -19.19
C ILE A 10 -14.20 16.87 -18.68
N GLY A 11 -14.56 15.70 -18.13
CA GLY A 11 -15.90 15.46 -17.59
C GLY A 11 -16.25 16.43 -16.46
N ILE A 12 -15.32 16.71 -15.55
CA ILE A 12 -15.47 17.69 -14.46
C ILE A 12 -15.61 19.11 -15.04
N SER A 13 -14.78 19.47 -16.00
CA SER A 13 -14.82 20.77 -16.65
C SER A 13 -16.17 20.99 -17.38
N LEU A 14 -16.67 19.99 -18.10
CA LEU A 14 -17.98 20.05 -18.78
C LEU A 14 -19.16 20.11 -17.80
N ASN A 15 -19.06 19.41 -16.67
CA ASN A 15 -20.08 19.47 -15.62
C ASN A 15 -20.12 20.84 -14.94
N ASN A 16 -18.95 21.46 -14.69
CA ASN A 16 -18.87 22.81 -14.10
C ASN A 16 -19.37 23.93 -15.06
N THR A 17 -19.35 23.69 -16.37
CA THR A 17 -19.89 24.65 -17.38
C THR A 17 -21.39 24.51 -17.61
N ASN A 18 -22.13 23.67 -16.86
CA ASN A 18 -23.57 23.42 -17.00
C ASN A 18 -24.04 22.96 -18.40
N ILE A 19 -23.13 22.48 -19.26
CA ILE A 19 -23.46 22.05 -20.62
C ILE A 19 -24.08 20.64 -20.64
N PHE A 20 -23.74 19.79 -19.64
CA PHE A 20 -24.28 18.45 -19.52
C PHE A 20 -24.51 18.05 -18.05
N HIS A 21 -25.78 17.96 -17.63
CA HIS A 21 -26.17 17.34 -16.36
C HIS A 21 -26.07 15.80 -16.45
N PHE A 22 -24.86 15.25 -16.36
CA PHE A 22 -24.69 13.78 -16.46
C PHE A 22 -24.68 13.07 -15.12
N MET A 23 -24.59 13.81 -13.99
CA MET A 23 -24.68 13.22 -12.65
C MET A 23 -25.66 13.97 -11.77
N PRO A 24 -26.69 13.31 -11.21
CA PRO A 24 -27.60 13.87 -10.23
C PRO A 24 -26.96 13.84 -8.81
N TYR A 25 -25.79 14.40 -8.64
CA TYR A 25 -25.16 14.53 -7.33
C TYR A 25 -24.94 16.01 -7.02
N SER A 26 -25.45 16.42 -5.85
CA SER A 26 -25.50 17.76 -5.26
C SER A 26 -24.48 18.79 -5.80
N GLN A 27 -24.97 20.02 -5.96
CA GLN A 27 -24.31 21.27 -6.40
C GLN A 27 -23.05 21.69 -5.59
N SER A 28 -22.14 20.78 -5.24
CA SER A 28 -20.82 21.17 -4.77
C SER A 28 -19.87 21.17 -5.96
N TYR A 29 -19.20 22.30 -6.19
CA TYR A 29 -18.11 22.42 -7.18
C TYR A 29 -17.19 21.20 -7.08
N ILE A 30 -17.19 20.37 -8.12
CA ILE A 30 -16.28 19.23 -8.19
C ILE A 30 -14.92 19.81 -8.58
N SER A 31 -14.00 19.83 -7.65
CA SER A 31 -12.64 20.32 -7.85
C SER A 31 -11.86 19.42 -8.81
N HIS A 32 -10.97 20.00 -9.61
CA HIS A 32 -10.04 19.28 -10.48
C HIS A 32 -9.16 18.27 -9.71
N PHE A 33 -8.97 18.46 -8.40
CA PHE A 33 -8.28 17.51 -7.51
C PHE A 33 -8.98 16.14 -7.41
N HIS A 34 -10.30 16.07 -7.66
CA HIS A 34 -10.98 14.77 -7.76
C HIS A 34 -10.49 13.92 -8.94
N ALA A 35 -10.15 14.54 -10.08
CA ALA A 35 -9.56 13.82 -11.21
C ALA A 35 -8.19 13.24 -10.87
N ILE A 36 -7.38 14.00 -10.13
CA ILE A 36 -6.07 13.56 -9.64
C ILE A 36 -6.25 12.40 -8.66
N SER A 37 -7.14 12.54 -7.68
CA SER A 37 -7.44 11.50 -6.70
C SER A 37 -7.92 10.20 -7.35
N LEU A 38 -8.77 10.29 -8.39
CA LEU A 38 -9.25 9.13 -9.14
C LEU A 38 -8.12 8.44 -9.92
N ALA A 39 -7.23 9.21 -10.56
CA ALA A 39 -6.06 8.66 -11.24
C ALA A 39 -5.13 7.93 -10.28
N PHE A 40 -4.85 8.49 -9.09
CA PHE A 40 -4.06 7.82 -8.05
C PHE A 40 -4.75 6.55 -7.52
N THR A 41 -6.07 6.55 -7.37
CA THR A 41 -6.83 5.37 -6.96
C THR A 41 -6.65 4.21 -7.94
N LEU A 42 -6.66 4.48 -9.25
CA LEU A 42 -6.40 3.45 -10.28
C LEU A 42 -4.97 2.93 -10.22
N ILE A 43 -3.99 3.81 -9.97
CA ILE A 43 -2.59 3.38 -9.77
C ILE A 43 -2.49 2.46 -8.55
N LEU A 44 -3.17 2.80 -7.44
CA LEU A 44 -3.18 1.96 -6.24
C LEU A 44 -3.83 0.60 -6.47
N ILE A 45 -4.91 0.53 -7.24
CA ILE A 45 -5.54 -0.74 -7.63
C ILE A 45 -4.55 -1.60 -8.41
N GLN A 46 -3.85 -1.02 -9.39
CA GLN A 46 -2.82 -1.74 -10.15
C GLN A 46 -1.68 -2.23 -9.24
N GLU A 47 -1.17 -1.38 -8.34
CA GLU A 47 -0.10 -1.76 -7.42
C GLU A 47 -0.56 -2.81 -6.41
N ALA A 48 -1.82 -2.77 -5.96
CA ALA A 48 -2.41 -3.82 -5.12
C ALA A 48 -2.42 -5.19 -5.83
N VAL A 49 -2.78 -5.22 -7.10
CA VAL A 49 -2.70 -6.45 -7.92
C VAL A 49 -1.26 -6.92 -8.07
N ASN A 50 -0.32 -6.02 -8.36
CA ASN A 50 1.10 -6.33 -8.43
C ASN A 50 1.65 -6.90 -7.11
N LEU A 51 1.17 -6.37 -5.96
CA LEU A 51 1.53 -6.90 -4.64
C LEU A 51 1.05 -8.33 -4.45
N ILE A 52 -0.19 -8.65 -4.85
CA ILE A 52 -0.74 -10.01 -4.77
C ILE A 52 0.14 -10.99 -5.57
N PHE A 53 0.55 -10.62 -6.78
CA PHE A 53 1.47 -11.45 -7.58
C PHE A 53 2.87 -11.53 -6.97
N ALA A 54 3.37 -10.47 -6.34
CA ALA A 54 4.66 -10.48 -5.67
C ALA A 54 4.67 -11.44 -4.47
N LEU A 55 3.55 -11.55 -3.73
CA LEU A 55 3.40 -12.51 -2.62
C LEU A 55 3.55 -13.96 -3.08
N ALA A 56 3.04 -14.31 -4.27
CA ALA A 56 3.20 -15.64 -4.86
C ALA A 56 4.68 -16.00 -5.11
N GLY A 57 5.50 -15.00 -5.39
CA GLY A 57 6.91 -15.18 -5.72
C GLY A 57 7.82 -15.21 -4.48
N SER A 58 8.28 -14.05 -4.06
CA SER A 58 9.26 -13.88 -2.96
C SER A 58 8.74 -12.88 -1.94
N ILE A 59 8.89 -13.20 -0.64
CA ILE A 59 8.52 -12.29 0.46
C ILE A 59 9.27 -10.96 0.33
N SER A 60 10.54 -10.98 0.00
CA SER A 60 11.32 -9.74 -0.21
C SER A 60 10.77 -8.89 -1.36
N ARG A 61 10.28 -9.52 -2.44
CA ARG A 61 9.64 -8.80 -3.55
C ARG A 61 8.31 -8.19 -3.12
N ALA A 62 7.54 -8.89 -2.30
CA ALA A 62 6.30 -8.38 -1.73
C ALA A 62 6.57 -7.17 -0.82
N VAL A 63 7.60 -7.22 0.02
CA VAL A 63 8.04 -6.10 0.86
C VAL A 63 8.43 -4.88 0.01
N CYS A 64 9.22 -5.07 -1.07
CA CYS A 64 9.54 -3.97 -1.99
C CYS A 64 8.28 -3.33 -2.59
N LYS A 65 7.32 -4.14 -3.02
CA LYS A 65 6.05 -3.64 -3.55
C LYS A 65 5.21 -2.93 -2.50
N GLN A 66 5.23 -3.40 -1.26
CA GLN A 66 4.58 -2.72 -0.15
C GLN A 66 5.17 -1.32 0.09
N LEU A 67 6.50 -1.17 0.02
CA LEU A 67 7.17 0.13 0.14
C LEU A 67 6.79 1.08 -1.01
N GLU A 68 6.69 0.57 -2.25
CA GLU A 68 6.24 1.34 -3.41
C GLU A 68 4.81 1.88 -3.21
N ILE A 69 3.88 1.01 -2.80
CA ILE A 69 2.50 1.39 -2.51
C ILE A 69 2.46 2.45 -1.41
N MET A 70 3.23 2.26 -0.34
CA MET A 70 3.25 3.19 0.78
C MET A 70 3.74 4.58 0.37
N ALA A 71 4.82 4.66 -0.43
CA ALA A 71 5.30 5.92 -0.95
C ALA A 71 4.27 6.64 -1.84
N LEU A 72 3.58 5.88 -2.72
CA LEU A 72 2.52 6.41 -3.58
C LEU A 72 1.31 6.91 -2.79
N VAL A 73 0.92 6.19 -1.73
CA VAL A 73 -0.18 6.60 -0.84
C VAL A 73 0.16 7.91 -0.14
N MET A 74 1.37 8.07 0.39
CA MET A 74 1.80 9.31 1.05
C MET A 74 1.75 10.51 0.09
N ILE A 75 2.19 10.33 -1.15
CA ILE A 75 2.11 11.38 -2.17
C ILE A 75 0.66 11.71 -2.52
N ARG A 76 -0.19 10.70 -2.71
CA ARG A 76 -1.62 10.88 -2.95
C ARG A 76 -2.29 11.67 -1.82
N ASP A 77 -1.97 11.32 -0.58
CA ASP A 77 -2.55 11.97 0.60
C ASP A 77 -2.17 13.44 0.68
N CYS A 78 -0.93 13.81 0.28
CA CYS A 78 -0.55 15.23 0.12
C CYS A 78 -1.43 15.96 -0.90
N PHE A 79 -1.74 15.36 -2.05
CA PHE A 79 -2.64 15.96 -3.02
C PHE A 79 -4.08 16.06 -2.51
N SER A 80 -4.54 15.08 -1.75
CA SER A 80 -5.86 15.11 -1.12
C SER A 80 -5.97 16.26 -0.13
N ASP A 81 -4.96 16.42 0.72
CA ASP A 81 -4.92 17.49 1.72
C ASP A 81 -4.88 18.88 1.06
N ILE A 82 -4.10 19.06 -0.02
CA ILE A 82 -4.09 20.32 -0.79
C ILE A 82 -5.47 20.61 -1.40
N GLY A 83 -6.18 19.59 -1.86
CA GLY A 83 -7.54 19.72 -2.39
C GLY A 83 -8.57 20.20 -1.36
N GLU A 84 -8.33 20.02 -0.07
CA GLU A 84 -9.19 20.53 1.00
C GLU A 84 -9.10 22.05 1.16
N ILE A 85 -7.95 22.66 0.84
CA ILE A 85 -7.78 24.12 0.82
C ILE A 85 -8.71 24.74 -0.24
N GLU A 86 -8.73 24.16 -1.45
CA GLU A 86 -9.55 24.69 -2.55
C GLU A 86 -11.05 24.64 -2.23
N ARG A 87 -11.50 23.69 -1.41
CA ARG A 87 -12.89 23.59 -0.94
C ARG A 87 -13.26 24.64 0.12
N GLY A 88 -12.32 25.46 0.58
CA GLY A 88 -12.55 26.47 1.60
C GLY A 88 -12.72 25.92 3.02
N ASN A 89 -12.44 24.64 3.23
CA ASN A 89 -12.53 24.01 4.56
C ASN A 89 -11.37 24.41 5.48
N ILE A 90 -10.28 24.93 4.92
CA ILE A 90 -9.06 25.29 5.64
C ILE A 90 -8.58 26.65 5.14
N THR A 91 -8.27 27.56 6.05
CA THR A 91 -7.67 28.84 5.71
C THR A 91 -6.17 28.70 5.54
N ILE A 92 -5.59 29.46 4.60
CA ILE A 92 -4.14 29.43 4.31
C ILE A 92 -3.30 29.85 5.53
N ASP A 93 -3.89 30.49 6.52
CA ASP A 93 -3.24 30.91 7.77
C ASP A 93 -3.04 29.79 8.81
N ASP A 94 -3.56 28.57 8.54
CA ASP A 94 -3.39 27.43 9.43
C ASP A 94 -1.99 26.82 9.31
N TYR A 95 -1.05 27.32 10.10
CA TYR A 95 0.33 26.80 10.17
C TYR A 95 0.40 25.29 10.45
N SER A 96 -0.54 24.78 11.24
CA SER A 96 -0.62 23.35 11.56
C SER A 96 -0.89 22.47 10.34
N PHE A 97 -1.62 22.99 9.36
CA PHE A 97 -1.92 22.30 8.12
C PHE A 97 -0.68 22.12 7.23
N PHE A 98 0.11 23.20 7.07
CA PHE A 98 1.35 23.12 6.29
C PHE A 98 2.38 22.16 6.89
N ILE A 99 2.46 22.09 8.23
CA ILE A 99 3.30 21.10 8.91
C ILE A 99 2.85 19.69 8.59
N LYS A 100 1.55 19.39 8.63
CA LYS A 100 0.99 18.06 8.34
C LYS A 100 1.31 17.62 6.91
N ILE A 101 1.06 18.47 5.92
CA ILE A 101 1.42 18.18 4.51
C ILE A 101 2.92 17.97 4.36
N SER A 102 3.74 18.82 4.99
CA SER A 102 5.20 18.69 4.92
C SER A 102 5.68 17.35 5.50
N ILE A 103 5.12 16.91 6.63
CA ILE A 103 5.44 15.61 7.24
C ILE A 103 5.08 14.48 6.27
N THR A 104 3.90 14.51 5.68
CA THR A 104 3.44 13.49 4.74
C THR A 104 4.30 13.46 3.47
N ALA A 105 4.62 14.61 2.90
CA ALA A 105 5.47 14.72 1.70
C ALA A 105 6.90 14.19 1.96
N VAL A 106 7.51 14.62 3.05
CA VAL A 106 8.87 14.18 3.44
C VAL A 106 8.87 12.68 3.72
N SER A 107 7.84 12.15 4.38
CA SER A 107 7.74 10.71 4.63
C SER A 107 7.66 9.91 3.33
N GLY A 108 6.93 10.37 2.32
CA GLY A 108 6.88 9.73 1.00
C GLY A 108 8.26 9.61 0.34
N ILE A 109 9.05 10.69 0.36
CA ILE A 109 10.42 10.72 -0.15
C ILE A 109 11.34 9.78 0.65
N LEU A 110 11.22 9.78 1.98
CA LEU A 110 12.00 8.91 2.86
C LEU A 110 11.68 7.43 2.60
N ILE A 111 10.41 7.06 2.46
CA ILE A 111 9.98 5.69 2.17
C ILE A 111 10.54 5.23 0.82
N PHE A 112 10.49 6.08 -0.20
CA PHE A 112 11.08 5.78 -1.50
C PHE A 112 12.60 5.57 -1.39
N SER A 113 13.30 6.42 -0.64
CA SER A 113 14.75 6.28 -0.39
C SER A 113 15.07 4.97 0.36
N PHE A 114 14.25 4.60 1.34
CA PHE A 114 14.38 3.34 2.08
C PHE A 114 14.13 2.12 1.19
N ARG A 115 13.20 2.21 0.25
CA ARG A 115 12.99 1.16 -0.76
C ARG A 115 14.24 0.92 -1.60
N GLU A 116 14.88 1.97 -2.10
CA GLU A 116 16.13 1.86 -2.87
C GLU A 116 17.29 1.29 -2.03
N MET A 117 17.39 1.71 -0.77
CA MET A 117 18.38 1.18 0.16
C MET A 117 18.14 -0.30 0.47
N PHE A 118 16.88 -0.71 0.66
CA PHE A 118 16.51 -2.10 0.89
C PHE A 118 16.91 -2.99 -0.28
N ILE A 119 16.67 -2.56 -1.52
CA ILE A 119 17.06 -3.33 -2.72
C ILE A 119 18.58 -3.50 -2.80
N ARG A 120 19.35 -2.45 -2.49
CA ARG A 120 20.82 -2.49 -2.51
C ARG A 120 21.39 -3.43 -1.43
N ILE A 121 20.79 -3.41 -0.23
CA ILE A 121 21.23 -4.26 0.87
C ILE A 121 20.79 -5.69 0.63
N HIS A 122 19.61 -5.92 0.06
CA HIS A 122 19.05 -7.25 -0.14
C HIS A 122 19.71 -7.97 -1.32
N ALA A 123 20.94 -8.48 -1.11
CA ALA A 123 21.59 -9.38 -2.06
C ALA A 123 20.76 -10.66 -2.19
N SER A 124 20.33 -10.96 -3.41
CA SER A 124 19.46 -12.10 -3.76
C SER A 124 20.18 -13.42 -3.43
N ARG A 125 19.95 -13.97 -2.25
CA ARG A 125 20.34 -15.37 -1.97
C ARG A 125 19.31 -16.27 -2.59
N GLY A 126 19.70 -16.98 -3.65
CA GLY A 126 18.87 -18.00 -4.29
C GLY A 126 18.45 -19.07 -3.29
N TYR A 127 17.15 -19.20 -3.07
CA TYR A 127 16.59 -20.21 -2.20
C TYR A 127 16.52 -21.55 -2.93
N LYS A 128 17.02 -22.61 -2.29
CA LYS A 128 16.94 -23.99 -2.80
C LYS A 128 15.46 -24.41 -2.81
N ASN A 129 14.98 -24.83 -3.96
CA ASN A 129 13.59 -25.14 -4.29
C ASN A 129 12.90 -26.06 -3.28
N MET A 130 11.96 -25.53 -2.51
CA MET A 130 10.95 -26.32 -1.81
C MET A 130 9.60 -26.12 -2.54
N ASN A 131 9.32 -26.99 -3.51
CA ASN A 131 8.14 -26.88 -4.39
C ASN A 131 6.82 -26.76 -3.61
N THR A 132 6.68 -27.46 -2.50
CA THR A 132 5.47 -27.44 -1.65
C THR A 132 5.22 -26.07 -1.02
N TYR A 133 6.27 -25.40 -0.54
CA TYR A 133 6.18 -24.03 0.00
C TYR A 133 5.79 -23.02 -1.07
N ILE A 134 6.33 -23.16 -2.27
CA ILE A 134 5.98 -22.30 -3.41
C ILE A 134 4.50 -22.48 -3.79
N ASN A 135 4.01 -23.72 -3.79
CA ASN A 135 2.62 -24.00 -4.11
C ASN A 135 1.65 -23.42 -3.04
N ALA A 136 2.00 -23.53 -1.75
CA ALA A 136 1.20 -22.92 -0.69
C ALA A 136 1.09 -21.41 -0.84
N LYS A 137 2.19 -20.69 -1.14
CA LYS A 137 2.16 -19.25 -1.40
C LYS A 137 1.32 -18.90 -2.62
N LYS A 138 1.43 -19.66 -3.71
CA LYS A 138 0.60 -19.46 -4.91
C LYS A 138 -0.88 -19.60 -4.59
N ALA A 139 -1.26 -20.61 -3.77
CA ALA A 139 -2.65 -20.81 -3.35
C ALA A 139 -3.17 -19.63 -2.53
N ILE A 140 -2.38 -19.13 -1.57
CA ILE A 140 -2.74 -17.95 -0.77
C ILE A 140 -2.91 -16.70 -1.66
N SER A 141 -2.00 -16.47 -2.59
CA SER A 141 -2.07 -15.33 -3.52
C SER A 141 -3.26 -15.44 -4.46
N LEU A 142 -3.57 -16.64 -4.94
CA LEU A 142 -4.74 -16.86 -5.78
C LEU A 142 -6.05 -16.60 -5.01
N PHE A 143 -6.15 -17.11 -3.78
CA PHE A 143 -7.28 -16.82 -2.89
C PHE A 143 -7.43 -15.32 -2.66
N LEU A 144 -6.33 -14.62 -2.38
CA LEU A 144 -6.33 -13.17 -2.16
C LEU A 144 -6.75 -12.40 -3.43
N LEU A 145 -6.36 -12.88 -4.62
CA LEU A 145 -6.78 -12.29 -5.90
C LEU A 145 -8.30 -12.44 -6.10
N PHE A 146 -8.85 -13.63 -5.87
CA PHE A 146 -10.30 -13.83 -5.95
C PHE A 146 -11.06 -12.98 -4.93
N PHE A 147 -10.53 -12.87 -3.72
CA PHE A 147 -11.10 -12.02 -2.69
C PHE A 147 -11.08 -10.53 -3.11
N PHE A 148 -9.98 -10.06 -3.68
CA PHE A 148 -9.84 -8.69 -4.17
C PHE A 148 -10.86 -8.37 -5.27
N VAL A 149 -10.98 -9.24 -6.25
CA VAL A 149 -11.94 -9.10 -7.36
C VAL A 149 -13.37 -9.15 -6.82
N GLY A 150 -13.69 -10.10 -5.94
CA GLY A 150 -15.01 -10.23 -5.32
C GLY A 150 -15.39 -9.01 -4.47
N ALA A 151 -14.46 -8.49 -3.65
CA ALA A 151 -14.67 -7.28 -2.88
C ALA A 151 -14.88 -6.05 -3.77
N GLY A 152 -14.15 -5.95 -4.90
CA GLY A 152 -14.33 -4.89 -5.88
C GLY A 152 -15.72 -4.93 -6.54
N PHE A 153 -16.19 -6.11 -6.94
CA PHE A 153 -17.54 -6.26 -7.48
C PHE A 153 -18.63 -5.93 -6.44
N PHE A 154 -18.42 -6.35 -5.19
CA PHE A 154 -19.33 -6.04 -4.10
C PHE A 154 -19.41 -4.54 -3.83
N ASP A 155 -18.29 -3.84 -3.88
CA ASP A 155 -18.22 -2.37 -3.71
C ASP A 155 -18.96 -1.65 -4.85
N ILE A 156 -18.73 -2.05 -6.10
CA ILE A 156 -19.44 -1.51 -7.27
C ILE A 156 -20.96 -1.75 -7.13
N TYR A 157 -21.37 -2.94 -6.68
CA TYR A 157 -22.78 -3.25 -6.46
C TYR A 157 -23.39 -2.34 -5.39
N ASN A 158 -22.69 -2.12 -4.25
CA ASN A 158 -23.17 -1.25 -3.18
C ASN A 158 -23.30 0.22 -3.65
N ILE A 159 -22.35 0.72 -4.43
CA ILE A 159 -22.40 2.09 -4.98
C ILE A 159 -23.58 2.24 -5.93
N LEU A 160 -23.81 1.28 -6.83
CA LEU A 160 -24.85 1.38 -7.86
C LEU A 160 -26.26 1.19 -7.30
N PHE A 161 -26.47 0.24 -6.39
CA PHE A 161 -27.80 -0.15 -5.92
C PHE A 161 -28.16 0.37 -4.53
N LEU A 162 -27.21 0.44 -3.61
CA LEU A 162 -27.46 0.84 -2.21
C LEU A 162 -27.05 2.29 -1.93
N LYS A 163 -26.37 2.98 -2.87
CA LYS A 163 -25.83 4.34 -2.70
C LYS A 163 -24.99 4.51 -1.43
N THR A 164 -24.39 3.44 -0.94
CA THR A 164 -23.55 3.43 0.25
C THR A 164 -22.11 3.26 -0.19
N SER A 165 -21.21 4.16 0.22
CA SER A 165 -19.77 3.97 0.00
C SER A 165 -19.29 2.87 0.92
N SER A 166 -18.71 1.81 0.39
CA SER A 166 -18.02 0.82 1.20
C SER A 166 -16.52 1.15 1.25
N ASP A 167 -15.89 0.81 2.37
CA ASP A 167 -14.46 1.00 2.58
C ASP A 167 -13.67 -0.14 1.91
N PHE A 168 -13.74 -0.25 0.57
CA PHE A 168 -13.07 -1.29 -0.21
C PHE A 168 -11.60 -1.49 0.18
N PHE A 169 -10.82 -0.41 0.22
CA PHE A 169 -9.42 -0.48 0.59
C PHE A 169 -9.21 -0.97 2.02
N ARG A 170 -10.08 -0.60 2.96
CA ARG A 170 -10.01 -1.06 4.35
C ARG A 170 -10.21 -2.56 4.45
N ILE A 171 -11.22 -3.10 3.75
CA ILE A 171 -11.49 -4.54 3.70
C ILE A 171 -10.33 -5.27 3.06
N PHE A 172 -9.80 -4.74 1.96
CA PHE A 172 -8.66 -5.31 1.25
C PHE A 172 -7.39 -5.32 2.10
N TYR A 173 -7.05 -4.23 2.79
CA TYR A 173 -5.88 -4.20 3.69
C TYR A 173 -6.02 -5.16 4.85
N THR A 174 -7.23 -5.34 5.39
CA THR A 174 -7.48 -6.35 6.43
C THR A 174 -7.20 -7.76 5.91
N ALA A 175 -7.69 -8.10 4.71
CA ALA A 175 -7.42 -9.39 4.08
C ALA A 175 -5.91 -9.60 3.81
N LEU A 176 -5.20 -8.56 3.41
CA LEU A 176 -3.74 -8.60 3.24
C LEU A 176 -3.02 -8.88 4.56
N ILE A 177 -3.46 -8.31 5.69
CA ILE A 177 -2.89 -8.60 7.01
C ILE A 177 -3.02 -10.08 7.33
N PHE A 178 -4.21 -10.67 7.12
CA PHE A 178 -4.41 -12.10 7.32
C PHE A 178 -3.54 -12.95 6.39
N ALA A 179 -3.39 -12.56 5.13
CA ALA A 179 -2.54 -13.26 4.17
C ALA A 179 -1.06 -13.23 4.60
N ASP A 180 -0.55 -12.12 5.11
CA ASP A 180 0.82 -12.01 5.62
C ASP A 180 1.06 -12.92 6.82
N ILE A 181 0.13 -12.91 7.80
CA ILE A 181 0.21 -13.79 8.96
C ILE A 181 0.22 -15.25 8.51
N LEU A 182 -0.65 -15.62 7.58
CA LEU A 182 -0.75 -16.97 7.05
C LEU A 182 0.53 -17.40 6.31
N ILE A 183 1.14 -16.52 5.52
CA ILE A 183 2.43 -16.77 4.86
C ILE A 183 3.55 -17.00 5.88
N VAL A 184 3.57 -16.24 6.99
CA VAL A 184 4.56 -16.43 8.06
C VAL A 184 4.36 -17.78 8.74
N LEU A 185 3.12 -18.15 9.08
CA LEU A 185 2.84 -19.45 9.70
C LEU A 185 3.26 -20.61 8.78
N VAL A 186 2.92 -20.52 7.48
CA VAL A 186 3.36 -21.51 6.49
C VAL A 186 4.89 -21.53 6.37
N SER A 187 5.55 -20.36 6.40
CA SER A 187 6.99 -20.26 6.37
C SER A 187 7.65 -20.96 7.57
N GLN A 188 7.13 -20.74 8.78
CA GLN A 188 7.62 -21.37 10.01
C GLN A 188 7.52 -22.90 9.94
N PHE A 189 6.46 -23.42 9.33
CA PHE A 189 6.25 -24.86 9.20
C PHE A 189 7.26 -25.54 8.27
N TYR A 190 7.71 -24.84 7.22
CA TYR A 190 8.63 -25.38 6.21
C TYR A 190 10.10 -25.01 6.42
N MET A 191 10.43 -24.11 7.32
CA MET A 191 11.79 -23.64 7.55
C MET A 191 12.37 -24.18 8.84
N ASN A 192 13.53 -24.87 8.74
CA ASN A 192 14.22 -25.46 9.87
C ASN A 192 15.28 -24.52 10.49
N SER A 193 15.55 -23.33 9.88
CA SER A 193 16.54 -22.37 10.38
C SER A 193 15.87 -21.26 11.18
N PHE A 194 16.31 -21.07 12.43
CA PHE A 194 15.85 -19.97 13.28
C PHE A 194 16.11 -18.61 12.66
N HIS A 195 17.26 -18.42 12.04
CA HIS A 195 17.65 -17.17 11.40
C HIS A 195 16.69 -16.76 10.26
N ASP A 196 16.30 -17.71 9.42
CA ASP A 196 15.36 -17.44 8.32
C ASP A 196 13.94 -17.19 8.85
N THR A 197 13.51 -17.96 9.86
CA THR A 197 12.22 -17.77 10.53
C THR A 197 12.15 -16.37 11.16
N PHE A 198 13.18 -15.94 11.87
CA PHE A 198 13.26 -14.61 12.48
C PHE A 198 13.17 -13.50 11.41
N ARG A 199 13.91 -13.63 10.31
CA ARG A 199 13.90 -12.66 9.21
C ARG A 199 12.52 -12.52 8.58
N TYR A 200 11.84 -13.63 8.27
CA TYR A 200 10.51 -13.60 7.66
C TYR A 200 9.44 -13.08 8.62
N SER A 201 9.51 -13.42 9.90
CA SER A 201 8.63 -12.88 10.92
C SER A 201 8.80 -11.36 11.05
N GLY A 202 10.04 -10.88 11.02
CA GLY A 202 10.33 -9.45 11.05
C GLY A 202 9.82 -8.70 9.81
N TYR A 203 9.92 -9.31 8.62
CA TYR A 203 9.33 -8.74 7.40
C TYR A 203 7.81 -8.62 7.51
N ALA A 204 7.14 -9.64 8.05
CA ALA A 204 5.71 -9.58 8.26
C ALA A 204 5.29 -8.53 9.28
N VAL A 205 6.03 -8.38 10.39
CA VAL A 205 5.77 -7.30 11.35
C VAL A 205 5.92 -5.93 10.69
N SER A 206 6.95 -5.72 9.88
CA SER A 206 7.14 -4.48 9.14
C SER A 206 5.99 -4.18 8.17
N THR A 207 5.57 -5.17 7.37
CA THR A 207 4.44 -5.00 6.43
C THR A 207 3.13 -4.76 7.16
N LEU A 208 2.90 -5.41 8.30
CA LEU A 208 1.74 -5.19 9.16
C LEU A 208 1.71 -3.75 9.70
N MET A 209 2.84 -3.23 10.18
CA MET A 209 2.96 -1.84 10.63
C MET A 209 2.63 -0.85 9.50
N MET A 210 3.13 -1.09 8.28
CA MET A 210 2.81 -0.27 7.10
C MET A 210 1.30 -0.27 6.79
N ARG A 211 0.62 -1.40 6.94
CA ARG A 211 -0.84 -1.51 6.71
C ARG A 211 -1.67 -0.82 7.78
N ILE A 212 -1.24 -0.90 9.04
CA ILE A 212 -1.85 -0.11 10.11
C ILE A 212 -1.69 1.39 9.83
N ALA A 213 -0.53 1.79 9.32
CA ALA A 213 -0.27 3.17 8.92
C ALA A 213 -1.24 3.65 7.83
N LEU A 214 -1.58 2.80 6.84
CA LEU A 214 -2.56 3.12 5.78
C LEU A 214 -3.99 3.31 6.32
N GLY A 215 -4.35 2.68 7.43
CA GLY A 215 -5.65 2.85 8.09
C GLY A 215 -5.71 4.02 9.08
N SER A 216 -4.58 4.68 9.35
CA SER A 216 -4.47 5.79 10.30
C SER A 216 -4.69 7.13 9.61
N SER A 217 -4.84 8.23 10.39
CA SER A 217 -4.84 9.57 9.81
C SER A 217 -3.51 9.87 9.11
N HIS A 218 -3.55 10.66 8.01
CA HIS A 218 -2.42 10.87 7.07
C HIS A 218 -1.08 11.14 7.77
N HIS A 219 -1.03 12.06 8.71
CA HIS A 219 0.21 12.44 9.42
C HIS A 219 0.69 11.38 10.43
N ILE A 220 -0.22 10.69 11.13
CA ILE A 220 0.15 9.59 12.04
C ILE A 220 0.62 8.39 11.22
N GLY A 221 -0.09 8.07 10.13
CA GLY A 221 0.29 7.04 9.17
C GLY A 221 1.69 7.28 8.58
N ALA A 222 2.03 8.53 8.27
CA ALA A 222 3.33 8.92 7.79
C ALA A 222 4.46 8.58 8.79
N ILE A 223 4.27 8.90 10.06
CA ILE A 223 5.26 8.60 11.12
C ILE A 223 5.41 7.10 11.32
N ILE A 224 4.30 6.37 11.42
CA ILE A 224 4.31 4.91 11.60
C ILE A 224 5.01 4.21 10.44
N SER A 225 4.76 4.65 9.20
CA SER A 225 5.38 4.06 8.00
C SER A 225 6.88 4.29 7.92
N VAL A 226 7.36 5.48 8.28
CA VAL A 226 8.81 5.75 8.37
C VAL A 226 9.46 4.85 9.43
N PHE A 227 8.82 4.70 10.60
CA PHE A 227 9.31 3.80 11.64
C PHE A 227 9.35 2.34 11.17
N ALA A 228 8.31 1.87 10.48
CA ALA A 228 8.28 0.52 9.90
C ALA A 228 9.40 0.30 8.87
N CYS A 229 9.72 1.32 8.07
CA CYS A 229 10.84 1.27 7.11
C CYS A 229 12.20 1.19 7.81
N ILE A 230 12.41 1.98 8.85
CA ILE A 230 13.65 1.93 9.66
C ILE A 230 13.80 0.55 10.31
N PHE A 231 12.73 0.01 10.87
CA PHE A 231 12.71 -1.34 11.44
C PHE A 231 13.07 -2.39 10.38
N LEU A 232 12.47 -2.32 9.20
CA LEU A 232 12.75 -3.22 8.08
C LEU A 232 14.22 -3.18 7.66
N LEU A 233 14.79 -1.99 7.52
CA LEU A 233 16.19 -1.83 7.14
C LEU A 233 17.15 -2.33 8.21
N SER A 234 16.90 -2.04 9.48
CA SER A 234 17.71 -2.52 10.59
C SER A 234 17.70 -4.05 10.67
N LEU A 235 16.52 -4.66 10.52
CA LEU A 235 16.36 -6.11 10.47
C LEU A 235 17.16 -6.73 9.30
N THR A 236 17.02 -6.13 8.11
CA THR A 236 17.72 -6.62 6.91
C THR A 236 19.22 -6.53 7.07
N TRP A 237 19.70 -5.40 7.58
CA TRP A 237 21.12 -5.17 7.82
C TRP A 237 21.71 -6.17 8.83
N VAL A 238 21.02 -6.38 9.97
CA VAL A 238 21.43 -7.32 11.02
C VAL A 238 21.48 -8.76 10.48
N THR A 239 20.41 -9.19 9.80
CA THR A 239 20.33 -10.57 9.30
C THR A 239 21.28 -10.86 8.14
N GLN A 240 21.78 -9.85 7.45
CA GLN A 240 22.78 -10.03 6.40
C GLN A 240 24.23 -10.00 6.93
N ARG A 241 24.48 -9.16 7.93
CA ARG A 241 25.81 -9.02 8.50
C ARG A 241 26.22 -10.24 9.33
N TRP A 242 25.25 -10.92 9.96
CA TRP A 242 25.48 -12.14 10.73
C TRP A 242 24.75 -13.33 10.08
N PRO A 243 25.39 -13.96 9.07
CA PRO A 243 24.82 -15.18 8.47
C PRO A 243 24.76 -16.29 9.51
N SER A 244 23.72 -17.12 9.43
CA SER A 244 23.44 -18.22 10.34
C SER A 244 24.67 -19.09 10.61
N THR A 245 25.05 -19.20 11.88
CA THR A 245 26.04 -20.16 12.41
C THR A 245 25.37 -21.46 12.85
N ASP A 246 24.20 -21.81 12.30
CA ASP A 246 23.42 -22.99 12.69
C ASP A 246 24.23 -24.33 12.64
N ASN A 247 25.33 -24.37 11.90
CA ASN A 247 26.22 -25.54 11.88
C ASN A 247 27.23 -25.59 13.04
N LYS A 248 27.31 -24.59 13.91
CA LYS A 248 28.26 -24.55 15.05
C LYS A 248 27.64 -24.91 16.40
N CYS A 249 26.32 -25.03 16.47
CA CYS A 249 25.57 -25.36 17.69
C CYS A 249 24.97 -26.78 17.68
N LYS A 250 25.38 -27.65 16.72
CA LYS A 250 25.09 -29.10 16.71
C LYS A 250 26.28 -29.89 17.15
#